data_11dcefdbc3f185c83caf27fe85a8c289
#
_entry.id   11dcefdbc3f185c83caf27fe85a8c289
#
_cell.length_a   1.000
_cell.length_b   1.000
_cell.length_c   1.000
_cell.angle_alpha   90.00
_cell.angle_beta   90.00
_cell.angle_gamma   90.00
#
_symmetry.space_group_name_H-M   'P 1'
#
loop_
_entity.id
_entity.type
_entity.pdbx_description
1 polymer ?
#
loop_
_entity_poly.entity_id
_entity_poly.type
_entity_poly.pdbx_seq_one_letter_code
_entity_poly.pdbx_strand_id
1 'polypeptide(L)'
;MCIRDRFARGIQWIIGITFFFTILGIFVPSLAYTDMESVHEAVTILFKCAIIIGGSLVLSELVLKFFRARLQRLALHMGINEVSIISFIMNFSTSLAILPLYPRMDEKGKMMNAAFSVSGAYVIGGQFAFISSVADGYTVAVFMVSKIVCGLISALVMSRIYDRGR
;
A
#
# COMPACT_ATOMS: atom_id res chain seq x y z
N MET A 1 18.56 20.40 -1.97
CA MET A 1 18.56 18.97 -2.32
C MET A 1 18.80 18.17 -1.05
N CYS A 2 17.77 17.53 -0.50
CA CYS A 2 17.81 16.89 0.83
C CYS A 2 18.69 15.64 0.87
N ILE A 3 19.29 15.36 2.04
CA ILE A 3 20.05 14.12 2.33
C ILE A 3 19.20 12.90 1.97
N ARG A 4 17.89 12.95 2.23
CA ARG A 4 16.90 11.93 1.85
C ARG A 4 16.91 11.60 0.35
N ASP A 5 17.02 12.61 -0.53
CA ASP A 5 16.98 12.39 -1.99
C ASP A 5 18.28 11.77 -2.51
N ARG A 6 19.41 12.05 -1.86
CA ARG A 6 20.69 11.39 -2.18
C ARG A 6 20.69 9.93 -1.73
N PHE A 7 20.16 9.68 -0.53
CA PHE A 7 20.03 8.32 0.00
C PHE A 7 19.08 7.46 -0.85
N ALA A 8 17.91 8.01 -1.22
CA ALA A 8 16.96 7.31 -2.10
C ALA A 8 17.56 6.98 -3.47
N ARG A 9 18.30 7.93 -4.08
CA ARG A 9 19.01 7.67 -5.34
C ARG A 9 20.10 6.62 -5.19
N GLY A 10 20.85 6.62 -4.07
CA GLY A 10 21.84 5.58 -3.79
C GLY A 10 21.22 4.18 -3.76
N ILE A 11 20.10 4.02 -3.07
CA ILE A 11 19.34 2.76 -3.03
C ILE A 11 18.84 2.37 -4.43
N GLN A 12 18.29 3.31 -5.20
CA GLN A 12 17.82 3.04 -6.57
C GLN A 12 18.95 2.54 -7.49
N TRP A 13 20.14 3.12 -7.35
CA TRP A 13 21.31 2.66 -8.11
C TRP A 13 21.74 1.25 -7.71
N ILE A 14 21.78 0.94 -6.41
CA ILE A 14 22.10 -0.40 -5.92
C ILE A 14 21.10 -1.42 -6.48
N ILE A 15 19.79 -1.15 -6.35
CA ILE A 15 18.73 -2.03 -6.87
C ILE A 15 18.87 -2.19 -8.39
N GLY A 16 19.10 -1.09 -9.13
CA GLY A 16 19.25 -1.12 -10.58
C GLY A 16 20.45 -1.96 -11.03
N ILE A 17 21.59 -1.79 -10.38
CA ILE A 17 22.82 -2.56 -10.66
C ILE A 17 22.59 -4.05 -10.36
N THR A 18 22.04 -4.36 -9.19
CA THR A 18 21.76 -5.75 -8.80
C THR A 18 20.80 -6.42 -9.79
N PHE A 19 19.73 -5.73 -10.17
CA PHE A 19 18.75 -6.21 -11.14
C PHE A 19 19.40 -6.44 -12.52
N PHE A 20 20.26 -5.52 -12.97
CA PHE A 20 20.99 -5.66 -14.24
C PHE A 20 21.87 -6.92 -14.22
N PHE A 21 22.64 -7.14 -13.15
CA PHE A 21 23.48 -8.34 -13.03
C PHE A 21 22.66 -9.63 -12.94
N THR A 22 21.49 -9.61 -12.29
CA THR A 22 20.57 -10.76 -12.27
C THR A 22 20.12 -11.12 -13.69
N ILE A 23 19.69 -10.12 -14.48
CA ILE A 23 19.30 -10.33 -15.88
C ILE A 23 20.49 -10.86 -16.70
N LEU A 24 21.66 -10.27 -16.54
CA LEU A 24 22.86 -10.70 -17.26
C LEU A 24 23.22 -12.15 -16.93
N GLY A 25 23.06 -12.58 -15.68
CA GLY A 25 23.28 -13.96 -15.25
C GLY A 25 22.30 -14.97 -15.89
N ILE A 26 21.10 -14.55 -16.27
CA ILE A 26 20.15 -15.41 -17.01
C ILE A 26 20.69 -15.72 -18.42
N PHE A 27 21.31 -14.73 -19.10
CA PHE A 27 21.81 -14.89 -20.46
C PHE A 27 23.26 -15.42 -20.51
N VAL A 28 24.05 -15.14 -19.47
CA VAL A 28 25.46 -15.54 -19.38
C VAL A 28 25.70 -16.29 -18.08
N PRO A 29 25.56 -17.64 -18.07
CA PRO A 29 25.63 -18.42 -16.83
C PRO A 29 26.94 -18.27 -16.05
N SER A 30 28.03 -17.92 -16.72
CA SER A 30 29.34 -17.65 -16.07
C SER A 30 29.36 -16.39 -15.20
N LEU A 31 28.38 -15.50 -15.36
CA LEU A 31 28.21 -14.27 -14.57
C LEU A 31 27.03 -14.39 -13.57
N ALA A 32 26.37 -15.55 -13.53
CA ALA A 32 25.28 -15.77 -12.63
C ALA A 32 25.79 -15.84 -11.17
N TYR A 33 25.32 -14.93 -10.33
CA TYR A 33 25.54 -14.97 -8.88
C TYR A 33 24.34 -15.53 -8.12
N THR A 34 23.23 -15.82 -8.83
CA THR A 34 21.97 -16.37 -8.30
C THR A 34 21.62 -17.60 -9.11
N ASP A 35 21.14 -18.65 -8.44
CA ASP A 35 20.67 -19.87 -9.08
C ASP A 35 19.34 -19.62 -9.81
N MET A 36 19.08 -20.39 -10.85
CA MET A 36 17.86 -20.26 -11.67
C MET A 36 16.58 -20.57 -10.89
N GLU A 37 16.66 -21.38 -9.84
CA GLU A 37 15.53 -21.70 -8.97
C GLU A 37 15.05 -20.46 -8.21
N SER A 38 15.97 -19.71 -7.59
CA SER A 38 15.68 -18.45 -6.91
C SER A 38 15.10 -17.39 -7.86
N VAL A 39 15.60 -17.33 -9.11
CA VAL A 39 15.04 -16.43 -10.13
C VAL A 39 13.61 -16.82 -10.48
N HIS A 40 13.34 -18.11 -10.65
CA HIS A 40 11.99 -18.61 -10.97
C HIS A 40 11.00 -18.34 -9.82
N GLU A 41 11.43 -18.54 -8.58
CA GLU A 41 10.64 -18.23 -7.39
C GLU A 41 10.32 -16.74 -7.33
N ALA A 42 11.31 -15.86 -7.51
CA ALA A 42 11.13 -14.41 -7.52
C ALA A 42 10.14 -13.95 -8.61
N VAL A 43 10.24 -14.49 -9.83
CA VAL A 43 9.32 -14.18 -10.93
C VAL A 43 7.90 -14.65 -10.59
N THR A 44 7.76 -15.82 -9.99
CA THR A 44 6.46 -16.35 -9.55
C THR A 44 5.80 -15.44 -8.50
N ILE A 45 6.58 -14.98 -7.51
CA ILE A 45 6.11 -14.03 -6.49
C ILE A 45 5.68 -12.71 -7.16
N LEU A 46 6.50 -12.16 -8.05
CA LEU A 46 6.18 -10.92 -8.78
C LEU A 46 4.88 -11.05 -9.58
N PHE A 47 4.68 -12.18 -10.26
CA PHE A 47 3.47 -12.43 -11.04
C PHE A 47 2.23 -12.51 -10.16
N LYS A 48 2.29 -13.25 -9.02
CA LYS A 48 1.22 -13.29 -8.02
C LYS A 48 0.92 -11.88 -7.48
N CYS A 49 1.95 -11.11 -7.14
CA CYS A 49 1.80 -9.73 -6.68
C CYS A 49 1.10 -8.85 -7.72
N ALA A 50 1.47 -8.95 -9.00
CA ALA A 50 0.84 -8.18 -10.08
C ALA A 50 -0.65 -8.49 -10.22
N ILE A 51 -1.04 -9.75 -10.17
CA ILE A 51 -2.46 -10.18 -10.23
C ILE A 51 -3.23 -9.64 -9.03
N ILE A 52 -2.70 -9.78 -7.82
CA ILE A 52 -3.39 -9.34 -6.59
C ILE A 52 -3.51 -7.81 -6.56
N ILE A 53 -2.47 -7.08 -6.94
CA ILE A 53 -2.52 -5.61 -7.01
C ILE A 53 -3.54 -5.15 -8.04
N GLY A 54 -3.52 -5.73 -9.25
CA GLY A 54 -4.51 -5.42 -10.28
C GLY A 54 -5.94 -5.71 -9.82
N GLY A 55 -6.17 -6.89 -9.24
CA GLY A 55 -7.47 -7.27 -8.67
C GLY A 55 -7.92 -6.34 -7.54
N SER A 56 -7.01 -5.92 -6.67
CA SER A 56 -7.33 -5.01 -5.55
C SER A 56 -7.75 -3.61 -6.02
N LEU A 57 -7.18 -3.10 -7.11
CA LEU A 57 -7.60 -1.84 -7.71
C LEU A 57 -9.02 -1.93 -8.24
N VAL A 58 -9.32 -2.99 -9.00
CA VAL A 58 -10.69 -3.25 -9.51
C VAL A 58 -11.68 -3.41 -8.36
N LEU A 59 -11.32 -4.16 -7.32
CA LEU A 59 -12.16 -4.32 -6.13
C LEU A 59 -12.44 -2.97 -5.45
N SER A 60 -11.44 -2.10 -5.30
CA SER A 60 -11.61 -0.77 -4.72
C SER A 60 -12.59 0.09 -5.54
N GLU A 61 -12.49 0.04 -6.86
CA GLU A 61 -13.42 0.72 -7.78
C GLU A 61 -14.86 0.19 -7.62
N LEU A 62 -15.02 -1.13 -7.53
CA LEU A 62 -16.33 -1.75 -7.30
C LEU A 62 -16.92 -1.35 -5.95
N VAL A 63 -16.13 -1.35 -4.87
CA VAL A 63 -16.58 -0.90 -3.55
C VAL A 63 -17.02 0.55 -3.61
N LEU A 64 -16.27 1.44 -4.25
CA LEU A 64 -16.64 2.84 -4.42
C LEU A 64 -17.95 2.99 -5.19
N LYS A 65 -18.13 2.22 -6.27
CA LYS A 65 -19.36 2.27 -7.10
C LYS A 65 -20.60 1.80 -6.35
N PHE A 66 -20.52 0.65 -5.66
CA PHE A 66 -21.68 0.05 -4.99
C PHE A 66 -22.00 0.67 -3.63
N PHE A 67 -21.01 1.18 -2.92
CA PHE A 67 -21.18 1.67 -1.55
C PHE A 67 -21.10 3.19 -1.43
N ARG A 68 -21.05 3.93 -2.52
CA ARG A 68 -20.88 5.40 -2.53
C ARG A 68 -21.83 6.12 -1.57
N ALA A 69 -23.11 5.81 -1.60
CA ALA A 69 -24.10 6.45 -0.74
C ALA A 69 -23.90 6.14 0.76
N ARG A 70 -23.39 4.94 1.09
CA ARG A 70 -23.05 4.59 2.47
C ARG A 70 -21.77 5.29 2.91
N LEU A 71 -20.78 5.38 2.03
CA LEU A 71 -19.52 6.07 2.28
C LEU A 71 -19.73 7.57 2.52
N GLN A 72 -20.62 8.21 1.76
CA GLN A 72 -20.98 9.61 1.98
C GLN A 72 -21.61 9.84 3.36
N ARG A 73 -22.51 8.95 3.80
CA ARG A 73 -23.08 9.04 5.16
C ARG A 73 -22.03 8.87 6.23
N LEU A 74 -21.09 7.93 6.02
CA LEU A 74 -19.97 7.72 6.93
C LEU A 74 -19.07 8.95 7.01
N ALA A 75 -18.77 9.58 5.86
CA ALA A 75 -18.01 10.82 5.79
C ALA A 75 -18.63 11.93 6.63
N LEU A 76 -19.94 12.13 6.47
CA LEU A 76 -20.69 13.12 7.27
C LEU A 76 -20.63 12.81 8.78
N HIS A 77 -20.77 11.55 9.17
CA HIS A 77 -20.68 11.14 10.58
C HIS A 77 -19.28 11.34 11.17
N MET A 78 -18.24 11.16 10.37
CA MET A 78 -16.84 11.37 10.78
C MET A 78 -16.41 12.84 10.69
N GLY A 79 -17.23 13.71 10.09
CA GLY A 79 -16.90 15.13 9.87
C GLY A 79 -15.76 15.36 8.89
N ILE A 80 -15.70 14.53 7.84
CA ILE A 80 -14.73 14.62 6.74
C ILE A 80 -15.45 14.73 5.40
N ASN A 81 -14.76 15.22 4.37
CA ASN A 81 -15.38 15.35 3.04
C ASN A 81 -15.43 14.00 2.28
N GLU A 82 -16.24 13.96 1.20
CA GLU A 82 -16.40 12.76 0.37
C GLU A 82 -15.05 12.27 -0.21
N VAL A 83 -14.17 13.19 -0.61
CA VAL A 83 -12.87 12.83 -1.17
C VAL A 83 -12.01 12.12 -0.13
N SER A 84 -12.06 12.55 1.13
CA SER A 84 -11.31 11.95 2.23
C SER A 84 -11.74 10.50 2.50
N ILE A 85 -13.06 10.21 2.50
CA ILE A 85 -13.53 8.84 2.73
C ILE A 85 -13.28 7.92 1.53
N ILE A 86 -13.39 8.44 0.30
CA ILE A 86 -13.00 7.70 -0.92
C ILE A 86 -11.53 7.32 -0.85
N SER A 87 -10.68 8.29 -0.50
CA SER A 87 -9.24 8.06 -0.35
C SER A 87 -8.91 7.03 0.73
N PHE A 88 -9.68 7.02 1.81
CA PHE A 88 -9.54 6.03 2.87
C PHE A 88 -9.77 4.59 2.35
N ILE A 89 -10.79 4.39 1.52
CA ILE A 89 -11.05 3.09 0.88
C ILE A 89 -9.93 2.72 -0.11
N MET A 90 -9.51 3.67 -0.95
CA MET A 90 -8.42 3.43 -1.91
C MET A 90 -7.11 3.08 -1.21
N ASN A 91 -6.88 3.60 -0.01
CA ASN A 91 -5.70 3.34 0.79
C ASN A 91 -5.55 1.87 1.22
N PHE A 92 -6.66 1.12 1.34
CA PHE A 92 -6.60 -0.32 1.55
C PHE A 92 -5.90 -1.07 0.42
N SER A 93 -6.03 -0.58 -0.81
CA SER A 93 -5.36 -1.16 -1.97
C SER A 93 -3.97 -0.55 -2.17
N THR A 94 -3.88 0.78 -2.26
CA THR A 94 -2.61 1.48 -2.48
C THR A 94 -2.66 2.93 -2.00
N SER A 95 -1.66 3.35 -1.24
CA SER A 95 -1.50 4.75 -0.85
C SER A 95 -1.08 5.65 -2.01
N LEU A 96 -0.53 5.10 -3.08
CA LEU A 96 -0.13 5.91 -4.25
C LEU A 96 -1.33 6.50 -4.98
N ALA A 97 -2.45 5.78 -5.02
CA ALA A 97 -3.68 6.24 -5.68
C ALA A 97 -4.32 7.46 -4.99
N ILE A 98 -4.03 7.70 -3.72
CA ILE A 98 -4.58 8.83 -2.99
C ILE A 98 -3.79 10.14 -3.14
N LEU A 99 -2.53 10.07 -3.60
CA LEU A 99 -1.68 11.27 -3.73
C LEU A 99 -2.30 12.38 -4.59
N PRO A 100 -2.90 12.09 -5.77
CA PRO A 100 -3.56 13.11 -6.58
C PRO A 100 -4.82 13.69 -5.91
N LEU A 101 -5.43 12.96 -4.99
CA LEU A 101 -6.64 13.38 -4.28
C LEU A 101 -6.32 14.22 -3.03
N TYR A 102 -5.08 14.14 -2.53
CA TYR A 102 -4.66 14.76 -1.28
C TYR A 102 -4.96 16.27 -1.21
N PRO A 103 -4.73 17.09 -2.26
CA PRO A 103 -5.07 18.52 -2.24
C PRO A 103 -6.57 18.80 -2.08
N ARG A 104 -7.44 17.86 -2.46
CA ARG A 104 -8.90 17.98 -2.43
C ARG A 104 -9.53 17.46 -1.13
N MET A 105 -8.75 16.84 -0.25
CA MET A 105 -9.22 16.40 1.06
C MET A 105 -9.32 17.59 2.02
N ASP A 106 -10.25 17.52 2.96
CA ASP A 106 -10.27 18.41 4.12
C ASP A 106 -9.12 18.10 5.09
N GLU A 107 -8.77 19.04 5.98
CA GLU A 107 -7.60 18.92 6.85
C GLU A 107 -7.70 17.70 7.78
N LYS A 108 -8.88 17.46 8.36
CA LYS A 108 -9.13 16.29 9.21
C LYS A 108 -8.92 14.99 8.41
N GLY A 109 -9.47 14.93 7.20
CA GLY A 109 -9.37 13.79 6.31
C GLY A 109 -7.93 13.52 5.85
N LYS A 110 -7.13 14.55 5.57
CA LYS A 110 -5.68 14.43 5.28
C LYS A 110 -4.95 13.77 6.44
N MET A 111 -5.15 14.27 7.65
CA MET A 111 -4.48 13.75 8.83
C MET A 111 -4.87 12.30 9.13
N MET A 112 -6.16 11.97 9.02
CA MET A 112 -6.65 10.62 9.22
C MET A 112 -6.13 9.65 8.16
N ASN A 113 -6.13 10.03 6.87
CA ASN A 113 -5.57 9.23 5.78
C ASN A 113 -4.06 9.02 5.95
N ALA A 114 -3.32 10.05 6.34
CA ALA A 114 -1.89 9.93 6.60
C ALA A 114 -1.60 8.96 7.77
N ALA A 115 -2.33 9.08 8.88
CA ALA A 115 -2.18 8.18 10.02
C ALA A 115 -2.53 6.73 9.67
N PHE A 116 -3.61 6.51 8.92
CA PHE A 116 -3.99 5.19 8.44
C PHE A 116 -2.94 4.60 7.49
N SER A 117 -2.38 5.42 6.59
CA SER A 117 -1.38 4.97 5.60
C SER A 117 -0.13 4.34 6.23
N VAL A 118 0.22 4.75 7.44
CA VAL A 118 1.42 4.22 8.13
C VAL A 118 1.25 2.75 8.52
N SER A 119 0.07 2.36 8.98
CA SER A 119 -0.17 1.00 9.52
C SER A 119 -1.21 0.20 8.74
N GLY A 120 -2.26 0.83 8.23
CA GLY A 120 -3.41 0.17 7.61
C GLY A 120 -3.40 0.12 6.09
N ALA A 121 -2.47 0.80 5.42
CA ALA A 121 -2.42 0.78 3.96
C ALA A 121 -1.99 -0.58 3.39
N TYR A 122 -2.35 -0.81 2.11
CA TYR A 122 -1.98 -2.01 1.35
C TYR A 122 -2.50 -3.33 1.93
N VAL A 123 -3.57 -3.29 2.74
CA VAL A 123 -4.18 -4.48 3.35
C VAL A 123 -4.62 -5.50 2.30
N ILE A 124 -5.22 -5.03 1.21
CA ILE A 124 -5.64 -5.86 0.07
C ILE A 124 -4.75 -5.65 -1.16
N GLY A 125 -3.63 -4.95 -1.01
CA GLY A 125 -2.73 -4.58 -2.11
C GLY A 125 -1.40 -5.30 -2.06
N GLY A 126 -0.32 -4.55 -2.35
CA GLY A 126 1.02 -5.10 -2.53
C GLY A 126 1.58 -5.84 -1.32
N GLN A 127 1.30 -5.39 -0.09
CA GLN A 127 1.79 -6.07 1.11
C GLN A 127 1.06 -7.40 1.36
N PHE A 128 -0.25 -7.46 1.11
CA PHE A 128 -0.98 -8.72 1.14
C PHE A 128 -0.46 -9.68 0.09
N ALA A 129 -0.24 -9.18 -1.14
CA ALA A 129 0.29 -9.98 -2.23
C ALA A 129 1.64 -10.62 -1.86
N PHE A 130 2.55 -9.84 -1.29
CA PHE A 130 3.86 -10.31 -0.86
C PHE A 130 3.75 -11.33 0.27
N ILE A 131 3.08 -10.98 1.37
CA ILE A 131 3.02 -11.88 2.54
C ILE A 131 2.31 -13.21 2.22
N SER A 132 1.26 -13.19 1.38
CA SER A 132 0.57 -14.40 0.94
C SER A 132 1.41 -15.28 0.00
N SER A 133 2.49 -14.75 -0.54
CA SER A 133 3.40 -15.51 -1.41
C SER A 133 4.54 -16.20 -0.65
N VAL A 134 4.88 -15.71 0.56
CA VAL A 134 6.06 -16.18 1.32
C VAL A 134 5.73 -16.74 2.70
N ALA A 135 4.48 -16.60 3.19
CA ALA A 135 4.08 -17.03 4.52
C ALA A 135 2.87 -17.98 4.49
N ASP A 136 2.70 -18.73 5.58
CA ASP A 136 1.56 -19.60 5.79
C ASP A 136 0.26 -18.81 6.05
N GLY A 137 -0.90 -19.45 5.87
CA GLY A 137 -2.21 -18.81 5.98
C GLY A 137 -2.50 -18.20 7.36
N TYR A 138 -1.98 -18.79 8.45
CA TYR A 138 -2.12 -18.25 9.79
C TYR A 138 -1.39 -16.91 9.94
N THR A 139 -0.13 -16.86 9.52
CA THR A 139 0.69 -15.63 9.52
C THR A 139 0.05 -14.53 8.67
N VAL A 140 -0.46 -14.87 7.49
CA VAL A 140 -1.21 -13.95 6.63
C VAL A 140 -2.43 -13.39 7.35
N ALA A 141 -3.24 -14.23 7.99
CA ALA A 141 -4.43 -13.80 8.71
C ALA A 141 -4.09 -12.85 9.87
N VAL A 142 -3.10 -13.19 10.70
CA VAL A 142 -2.63 -12.35 11.81
C VAL A 142 -2.12 -11.00 11.29
N PHE A 143 -1.33 -11.02 10.22
CA PHE A 143 -0.83 -9.79 9.59
C PHE A 143 -1.97 -8.88 9.12
N MET A 144 -2.96 -9.44 8.42
CA MET A 144 -4.11 -8.69 7.92
C MET A 144 -4.94 -8.06 9.04
N VAL A 145 -5.27 -8.86 10.07
CA VAL A 145 -6.04 -8.37 11.22
C VAL A 145 -5.28 -7.27 11.97
N SER A 146 -4.00 -7.47 12.25
CA SER A 146 -3.19 -6.49 12.95
C SER A 146 -3.11 -5.16 12.18
N LYS A 147 -2.93 -5.20 10.86
CA LYS A 147 -2.90 -3.99 10.01
C LYS A 147 -4.23 -3.24 10.05
N ILE A 148 -5.35 -3.94 9.91
CA ILE A 148 -6.67 -3.32 9.96
C ILE A 148 -6.89 -2.65 11.32
N VAL A 149 -6.65 -3.38 12.40
CA VAL A 149 -6.85 -2.89 13.77
C VAL A 149 -5.96 -1.67 14.05
N CYS A 150 -4.64 -1.79 13.79
CA CYS A 150 -3.71 -0.69 14.00
C CYS A 150 -4.02 0.53 13.12
N GLY A 151 -4.40 0.31 11.86
CA GLY A 151 -4.78 1.37 10.94
C GLY A 151 -6.03 2.13 11.40
N LEU A 152 -7.07 1.40 11.82
CA LEU A 152 -8.29 2.01 12.34
C LEU A 152 -8.03 2.77 13.64
N ILE A 153 -7.26 2.20 14.57
CA ILE A 153 -6.87 2.87 15.82
C ILE A 153 -6.11 4.16 15.49
N SER A 154 -5.14 4.13 14.59
CA SER A 154 -4.36 5.31 14.19
C SER A 154 -5.25 6.43 13.63
N ALA A 155 -6.19 6.08 12.77
CA ALA A 155 -7.14 7.03 12.18
C ALA A 155 -8.08 7.62 13.24
N LEU A 156 -8.59 6.78 14.17
CA LEU A 156 -9.46 7.23 15.26
C LEU A 156 -8.74 8.14 16.26
N VAL A 157 -7.51 7.79 16.64
CA VAL A 157 -6.67 8.63 17.52
C VAL A 157 -6.43 9.98 16.87
N MET A 158 -6.07 9.99 15.58
CA MET A 158 -5.83 11.23 14.85
C MET A 158 -7.09 12.09 14.73
N SER A 159 -8.26 11.47 14.48
CA SER A 159 -9.54 12.19 14.49
C SER A 159 -9.79 12.89 15.82
N ARG A 160 -9.57 12.19 16.94
CA ARG A 160 -9.77 12.76 18.29
C ARG A 160 -8.77 13.86 18.62
N ILE A 161 -7.51 13.71 18.20
CA ILE A 161 -6.49 14.76 18.40
C ILE A 161 -6.90 16.02 17.63
N TYR A 162 -7.34 15.87 16.39
CA TYR A 162 -7.81 17.00 15.58
C TYR A 162 -8.99 17.72 16.20
N ASP A 163 -10.00 16.96 16.68
CA ASP A 163 -11.21 17.53 17.29
C ASP A 163 -10.94 18.22 18.62
N ARG A 164 -9.87 17.83 19.37
CA ARG A 164 -9.45 18.49 20.62
C ARG A 164 -8.60 19.72 20.41
N GLY A 165 -7.92 19.83 19.28
CA GLY A 165 -7.06 20.97 18.96
C GLY A 165 -7.79 22.16 18.34
N ARG A 166 -9.09 22.06 18.16
CA ARG A 166 -9.98 23.09 17.65
C ARG A 166 -10.87 23.67 18.72
#